data_7fe215f26f2fdaa4db75870dd4fc8698
#
_entry.id   7fe215f26f2fdaa4db75870dd4fc8698
#
_cell.length_a   1.000
_cell.length_b   1.000
_cell.length_c   1.000
_cell.angle_alpha   90.00
_cell.angle_beta   90.00
_cell.angle_gamma   90.00
#
_symmetry.space_group_name_H-M   'P 1'
#
loop_
_entity.id
_entity.type
_entity.pdbx_description
1 polymer ?
#
loop_
_entity_poly.entity_id
_entity_poly.type
_entity_poly.pdbx_seq_one_letter_code
_entity_poly.pdbx_strand_id
1 'polypeptide(L)'
;MDNKKEENPELDVRIFADKDINPDVLGTPSPIRLSFLQLSTVVEFDQMNELSTDGSTYKSHLGNSVQDEINATIRPNESLNFQLPLKNEAKYLGVLAAFRDPNNQWKISLLKQDKQWYQKNIKSNFLFIHVKANGIEQLTKTQAMDKILQENLAKQGKQLKDLTKEQREKMLKQIDKALKSNRPANLKRGIFIQSSEIVDKATQVKLPTSASPKPSVN
;
A
#
# COMPACT_ATOMS: atom_id res chain seq x y z
N MET A 1 34.53 -5.55 -19.85
CA MET A 1 33.11 -6.05 -19.93
C MET A 1 32.45 -5.69 -18.61
N ASP A 2 31.73 -4.57 -18.58
CA ASP A 2 31.03 -4.13 -17.38
C ASP A 2 29.85 -5.06 -17.15
N ASN A 3 29.92 -5.89 -16.13
CA ASN A 3 28.78 -6.63 -15.59
C ASN A 3 27.79 -5.61 -15.00
N LYS A 4 26.93 -5.05 -15.84
CA LYS A 4 25.73 -4.38 -15.38
C LYS A 4 24.91 -5.41 -14.60
N LYS A 5 25.00 -5.36 -13.27
CA LYS A 5 24.04 -6.05 -12.40
C LYS A 5 22.66 -5.65 -12.87
N GLU A 6 21.90 -6.58 -13.44
CA GLU A 6 20.47 -6.35 -13.71
C GLU A 6 19.81 -6.08 -12.36
N GLU A 7 19.49 -4.83 -12.12
CA GLU A 7 18.72 -4.45 -10.94
C GLU A 7 17.35 -5.10 -11.07
N ASN A 8 17.00 -5.93 -10.10
CA ASN A 8 15.64 -6.50 -10.04
C ASN A 8 14.63 -5.36 -10.01
N PRO A 9 13.53 -5.48 -10.77
CA PRO A 9 12.48 -4.47 -10.74
C PRO A 9 11.89 -4.36 -9.33
N GLU A 10 11.52 -3.15 -8.95
CA GLU A 10 10.95 -2.84 -7.65
C GLU A 10 9.50 -2.38 -7.82
N LEU A 11 8.65 -2.80 -6.89
CA LEU A 11 7.26 -2.40 -6.78
C LEU A 11 7.10 -1.44 -5.60
N ASP A 12 6.61 -0.24 -5.86
CA ASP A 12 6.27 0.71 -4.82
C ASP A 12 4.92 0.33 -4.21
N VAL A 13 4.93 -0.19 -2.99
CA VAL A 13 3.72 -0.61 -2.26
C VAL A 13 3.28 0.50 -1.32
N ARG A 14 2.01 0.86 -1.37
CA ARG A 14 1.38 1.77 -0.44
C ARG A 14 0.11 1.16 0.12
N ILE A 15 0.01 1.14 1.45
CA ILE A 15 -1.11 0.56 2.18
C ILE A 15 -1.81 1.68 2.94
N PHE A 16 -3.14 1.72 2.82
CA PHE A 16 -4.00 2.63 3.56
C PHE A 16 -4.88 1.81 4.49
N ALA A 17 -4.86 2.12 5.79
CA ALA A 17 -5.72 1.45 6.76
C ALA A 17 -6.82 2.41 7.26
N ASP A 18 -8.05 1.93 7.26
CA ASP A 18 -9.15 2.64 7.90
C ASP A 18 -8.99 2.62 9.42
N LYS A 19 -9.71 3.49 10.11
CA LYS A 19 -9.63 3.64 11.58
C LYS A 19 -10.19 2.44 12.35
N ASP A 20 -11.04 1.64 11.74
CA ASP A 20 -11.82 0.55 12.33
C ASP A 20 -11.40 -0.84 11.83
N ILE A 21 -10.15 -0.98 11.36
CA ILE A 21 -9.64 -2.26 10.85
C ILE A 21 -9.53 -3.33 11.93
N ASN A 22 -9.72 -4.59 11.51
CA ASN A 22 -9.47 -5.80 12.30
C ASN A 22 -10.01 -5.73 13.74
N PRO A 23 -11.31 -5.37 13.94
CA PRO A 23 -11.88 -5.19 15.27
C PRO A 23 -11.84 -6.49 16.07
N ASP A 24 -11.66 -6.36 17.38
CA ASP A 24 -11.83 -7.46 18.33
C ASP A 24 -13.32 -7.73 18.60
N VAL A 25 -13.60 -8.69 19.49
CA VAL A 25 -14.97 -9.07 19.86
C VAL A 25 -15.78 -7.94 20.52
N LEU A 26 -15.10 -6.91 21.02
CA LEU A 26 -15.72 -5.71 21.60
C LEU A 26 -15.82 -4.57 20.59
N GLY A 27 -15.40 -4.80 19.35
CA GLY A 27 -15.39 -3.78 18.29
C GLY A 27 -14.17 -2.84 18.35
N THR A 28 -13.17 -3.12 19.18
CA THR A 28 -11.97 -2.28 19.28
C THR A 28 -11.05 -2.54 18.10
N PRO A 29 -10.69 -1.52 17.31
CA PRO A 29 -9.77 -1.65 16.20
C PRO A 29 -8.40 -2.17 16.65
N SER A 30 -7.78 -3.01 15.83
CA SER A 30 -6.50 -3.65 16.16
C SER A 30 -5.54 -3.63 14.99
N PRO A 31 -4.22 -3.64 15.23
CA PRO A 31 -3.24 -3.83 14.18
C PRO A 31 -3.47 -5.13 13.40
N ILE A 32 -3.09 -5.13 12.12
CA ILE A 32 -3.17 -6.31 11.27
C ILE A 32 -1.84 -6.56 10.57
N ARG A 33 -1.45 -7.83 10.48
CA ARG A 33 -0.30 -8.26 9.69
C ARG A 33 -0.75 -8.55 8.26
N LEU A 34 0.02 -8.02 7.30
CA LEU A 34 -0.07 -8.34 5.90
C LEU A 34 1.16 -9.12 5.49
N SER A 35 0.98 -10.18 4.70
CA SER A 35 2.05 -10.98 4.12
C SER A 35 2.02 -10.81 2.61
N PHE A 36 3.14 -10.38 2.03
CA PHE A 36 3.34 -10.23 0.59
C PHE A 36 4.16 -11.43 0.13
N LEU A 37 3.54 -12.32 -0.64
CA LEU A 37 4.11 -13.58 -1.11
C LEU A 37 4.40 -13.47 -2.60
N GLN A 38 5.67 -13.61 -2.98
CA GLN A 38 6.05 -13.74 -4.37
C GLN A 38 5.95 -15.21 -4.80
N LEU A 39 5.10 -15.49 -5.78
CA LEU A 39 4.70 -16.84 -6.13
C LEU A 39 5.12 -17.20 -7.57
N SER A 40 5.62 -18.41 -7.77
CA SER A 40 5.86 -18.97 -9.11
C SER A 40 4.56 -19.43 -9.78
N THR A 41 3.58 -19.86 -9.01
CA THR A 41 2.22 -20.24 -9.41
C THR A 41 1.20 -19.69 -8.43
N VAL A 42 -0.02 -19.46 -8.87
CA VAL A 42 -1.11 -18.92 -8.05
C VAL A 42 -2.13 -19.99 -7.65
N VAL A 43 -2.04 -21.19 -8.23
CA VAL A 43 -3.07 -22.22 -8.09
C VAL A 43 -3.34 -22.57 -6.63
N GLU A 44 -2.30 -22.91 -5.89
CA GLU A 44 -2.40 -23.27 -4.47
C GLU A 44 -2.88 -22.09 -3.62
N PHE A 45 -2.46 -20.87 -3.98
CA PHE A 45 -2.86 -19.64 -3.30
C PHE A 45 -4.36 -19.36 -3.49
N ASP A 46 -4.87 -19.48 -4.71
CA ASP A 46 -6.28 -19.25 -5.01
C ASP A 46 -7.19 -20.32 -4.38
N GLN A 47 -6.70 -21.55 -4.25
CA GLN A 47 -7.40 -22.65 -3.60
C GLN A 47 -7.45 -22.56 -2.06
N MET A 48 -6.67 -21.68 -1.44
CA MET A 48 -6.73 -21.50 0.02
C MET A 48 -8.09 -20.93 0.44
N ASN A 49 -8.81 -21.68 1.27
CA ASN A 49 -10.12 -21.31 1.79
C ASN A 49 -10.06 -20.77 3.21
N GLU A 50 -8.98 -21.06 3.92
CA GLU A 50 -8.79 -20.66 5.31
C GLU A 50 -7.39 -20.10 5.52
N LEU A 51 -7.30 -19.04 6.32
CA LEU A 51 -6.06 -18.49 6.81
C LEU A 51 -5.91 -18.86 8.29
N SER A 52 -4.91 -19.67 8.60
CA SER A 52 -4.59 -19.86 10.01
C SER A 52 -3.93 -18.63 10.59
N THR A 53 -4.36 -18.23 11.78
CA THR A 53 -3.92 -17.01 12.46
C THR A 53 -2.44 -17.04 12.87
N ASP A 54 -1.84 -18.22 12.99
CA ASP A 54 -0.43 -18.41 13.34
C ASP A 54 0.54 -18.27 12.13
N GLY A 55 -0.01 -18.17 10.90
CA GLY A 55 0.77 -17.98 9.68
C GLY A 55 1.58 -19.21 9.25
N SER A 56 1.50 -20.33 9.97
CA SER A 56 2.27 -21.54 9.65
C SER A 56 1.60 -22.38 8.57
N THR A 57 0.26 -22.41 8.54
CA THR A 57 -0.52 -23.31 7.68
C THR A 57 -0.43 -22.95 6.21
N TYR A 58 -0.38 -21.66 5.83
CA TYR A 58 -0.26 -21.29 4.43
C TYR A 58 1.11 -21.67 3.84
N LYS A 59 2.18 -21.66 4.64
CA LYS A 59 3.53 -22.05 4.18
C LYS A 59 3.58 -23.52 3.78
N SER A 60 2.97 -24.39 4.54
CA SER A 60 2.88 -25.81 4.19
C SER A 60 1.97 -26.05 2.98
N HIS A 61 0.88 -25.28 2.85
CA HIS A 61 -0.05 -25.39 1.73
C HIS A 61 0.57 -24.89 0.40
N LEU A 62 1.27 -23.77 0.44
CA LEU A 62 1.89 -23.17 -0.73
C LEU A 62 3.22 -23.83 -1.14
N GLY A 63 3.92 -24.45 -0.18
CA GLY A 63 5.15 -25.20 -0.42
C GLY A 63 6.19 -24.41 -1.25
N ASN A 64 6.66 -25.02 -2.31
CA ASN A 64 7.69 -24.48 -3.21
C ASN A 64 7.19 -23.35 -4.13
N SER A 65 5.90 -23.04 -4.13
CA SER A 65 5.37 -21.93 -4.94
C SER A 65 5.84 -20.56 -4.42
N VAL A 66 6.17 -20.46 -3.12
CA VAL A 66 6.65 -19.21 -2.50
C VAL A 66 8.13 -19.01 -2.80
N GLN A 67 8.45 -17.98 -3.57
CA GLN A 67 9.80 -17.60 -3.93
C GLN A 67 10.41 -16.59 -2.95
N ASP A 68 9.56 -15.73 -2.37
CA ASP A 68 9.95 -14.76 -1.34
C ASP A 68 8.73 -14.30 -0.53
N GLU A 69 8.95 -13.82 0.68
CA GLU A 69 7.93 -13.32 1.58
C GLU A 69 8.41 -12.08 2.33
N ILE A 70 7.56 -11.07 2.38
CA ILE A 70 7.75 -9.88 3.21
C ILE A 70 6.48 -9.66 4.02
N ASN A 71 6.66 -9.40 5.31
CA ASN A 71 5.57 -9.12 6.25
C ASN A 71 5.59 -7.66 6.68
N ALA A 72 4.42 -7.05 6.75
CA ALA A 72 4.21 -5.71 7.27
C ALA A 72 3.07 -5.70 8.27
N THR A 73 3.21 -4.94 9.35
CA THR A 73 2.11 -4.71 10.30
C THR A 73 1.65 -3.27 10.16
N ILE A 74 0.35 -3.08 9.98
CA ILE A 74 -0.28 -1.76 9.89
C ILE A 74 -1.28 -1.58 11.03
N ARG A 75 -1.33 -0.37 11.60
CA ARG A 75 -2.26 0.00 12.66
C ARG A 75 -3.50 0.69 12.10
N PRO A 76 -4.60 0.74 12.87
CA PRO A 76 -5.75 1.54 12.51
C PRO A 76 -5.38 2.99 12.17
N ASN A 77 -5.97 3.54 11.12
CA ASN A 77 -5.77 4.91 10.65
C ASN A 77 -4.34 5.27 10.22
N GLU A 78 -3.56 4.28 9.79
CA GLU A 78 -2.19 4.49 9.30
C GLU A 78 -2.05 4.26 7.80
N SER A 79 -1.01 4.87 7.22
CA SER A 79 -0.50 4.57 5.88
C SER A 79 0.93 4.08 5.95
N LEU A 80 1.27 3.07 5.15
CA LEU A 80 2.59 2.47 5.08
C LEU A 80 3.08 2.44 3.63
N ASN A 81 4.35 2.86 3.41
CA ASN A 81 4.98 2.84 2.11
C ASN A 81 6.28 2.07 2.14
N PHE A 82 6.53 1.23 1.14
CA PHE A 82 7.81 0.55 0.98
C PHE A 82 8.05 0.11 -0.46
N GLN A 83 9.29 -0.18 -0.80
CA GLN A 83 9.67 -0.84 -2.05
C GLN A 83 9.78 -2.34 -1.83
N LEU A 84 9.11 -3.10 -2.70
CA LEU A 84 9.17 -4.55 -2.74
C LEU A 84 10.06 -4.96 -3.91
N PRO A 85 11.28 -5.49 -3.67
CA PRO A 85 12.11 -6.01 -4.74
C PRO A 85 11.49 -7.28 -5.29
N LEU A 86 11.25 -7.31 -6.61
CA LEU A 86 10.59 -8.43 -7.27
C LEU A 86 11.60 -9.49 -7.71
N LYS A 87 11.32 -10.74 -7.43
CA LYS A 87 12.10 -11.89 -7.92
C LYS A 87 11.76 -12.20 -9.37
N ASN A 88 12.76 -12.54 -10.16
CA ASN A 88 12.56 -12.87 -11.58
C ASN A 88 11.67 -14.10 -11.76
N GLU A 89 11.82 -15.10 -10.89
CA GLU A 89 11.09 -16.37 -10.92
C GLU A 89 9.64 -16.24 -10.47
N ALA A 90 9.29 -15.16 -9.77
CA ALA A 90 7.92 -14.92 -9.33
C ALA A 90 7.07 -14.40 -10.48
N LYS A 91 5.94 -15.06 -10.72
CA LYS A 91 4.94 -14.66 -11.73
C LYS A 91 3.73 -13.96 -11.12
N TYR A 92 3.50 -14.17 -9.84
CA TYR A 92 2.35 -13.66 -9.11
C TYR A 92 2.78 -13.02 -7.78
N LEU A 93 1.97 -12.12 -7.30
CA LEU A 93 2.06 -11.58 -5.96
C LEU A 93 0.76 -11.89 -5.22
N GLY A 94 0.85 -12.66 -4.15
CA GLY A 94 -0.24 -12.90 -3.22
C GLY A 94 -0.12 -11.95 -2.03
N VAL A 95 -1.24 -11.36 -1.59
CA VAL A 95 -1.29 -10.57 -0.37
C VAL A 95 -2.29 -11.22 0.57
N LEU A 96 -1.84 -11.56 1.78
CA LEU A 96 -2.64 -12.12 2.86
C LEU A 96 -2.79 -11.09 3.97
N ALA A 97 -3.98 -10.97 4.53
CA ALA A 97 -4.27 -10.13 5.69
C ALA A 97 -4.76 -11.01 6.85
N ALA A 98 -4.07 -11.00 7.97
CA ALA A 98 -4.37 -11.84 9.13
C ALA A 98 -5.53 -11.25 9.96
N PHE A 99 -6.73 -11.19 9.39
CA PHE A 99 -7.94 -10.79 10.09
C PHE A 99 -8.29 -11.76 11.20
N ARG A 100 -8.86 -11.23 12.28
CA ARG A 100 -9.43 -12.06 13.38
C ARG A 100 -10.69 -12.77 12.95
N ASP A 101 -11.53 -12.12 12.13
CA ASP A 101 -12.71 -12.71 11.53
C ASP A 101 -12.35 -13.43 10.22
N PRO A 102 -12.46 -14.78 10.16
CA PRO A 102 -12.11 -15.54 8.96
C PRO A 102 -13.07 -15.32 7.78
N ASN A 103 -14.24 -14.71 8.01
CA ASN A 103 -15.20 -14.40 6.95
C ASN A 103 -14.82 -13.13 6.15
N ASN A 104 -13.84 -12.37 6.63
CA ASN A 104 -13.37 -11.18 5.93
C ASN A 104 -12.64 -11.55 4.62
N GLN A 105 -12.58 -10.59 3.68
CA GLN A 105 -11.79 -10.71 2.46
C GLN A 105 -10.30 -10.59 2.82
N TRP A 106 -9.65 -11.72 3.11
CA TRP A 106 -8.31 -11.76 3.67
C TRP A 106 -7.19 -11.99 2.64
N LYS A 107 -7.51 -12.26 1.37
CA LYS A 107 -6.50 -12.47 0.33
C LYS A 107 -6.83 -11.74 -0.98
N ILE A 108 -5.80 -11.34 -1.69
CA ILE A 108 -5.83 -10.92 -3.09
C ILE A 108 -4.65 -11.51 -3.83
N SER A 109 -4.84 -11.89 -5.09
CA SER A 109 -3.77 -12.33 -5.99
C SER A 109 -3.64 -11.37 -7.17
N LEU A 110 -2.41 -11.14 -7.60
CA LEU A 110 -2.06 -10.23 -8.66
C LEU A 110 -1.12 -10.95 -9.64
N LEU A 111 -1.45 -10.90 -10.92
CA LEU A 111 -0.56 -11.37 -11.97
C LEU A 111 0.54 -10.33 -12.20
N LYS A 112 1.79 -10.76 -12.15
CA LYS A 112 2.92 -9.97 -12.58
C LYS A 112 2.90 -9.89 -14.11
N GLN A 113 2.47 -8.75 -14.63
CA GLN A 113 2.43 -8.54 -16.06
C GLN A 113 3.83 -8.16 -16.57
N ASP A 114 4.45 -9.04 -17.35
CA ASP A 114 5.83 -8.90 -17.82
C ASP A 114 6.16 -7.58 -18.52
N LYS A 115 5.18 -6.95 -19.14
CA LYS A 115 5.39 -5.69 -19.88
C LYS A 115 5.13 -4.42 -19.06
N GLN A 116 4.29 -4.46 -18.05
CA GLN A 116 3.95 -3.27 -17.26
C GLN A 116 4.84 -3.11 -16.02
N TRP A 117 5.31 -4.21 -15.47
CA TRP A 117 6.12 -4.23 -14.25
C TRP A 117 7.62 -4.12 -14.53
N TYR A 118 8.06 -4.41 -15.78
CA TYR A 118 9.46 -4.44 -16.22
C TYR A 118 9.84 -3.38 -17.25
N GLN A 119 8.94 -2.51 -17.67
CA GLN A 119 9.35 -1.48 -18.62
C GLN A 119 10.35 -0.53 -17.95
N LYS A 120 11.61 -0.59 -18.38
CA LYS A 120 12.74 0.25 -17.91
C LYS A 120 12.45 1.76 -17.93
N ASN A 121 11.40 2.19 -18.61
CA ASN A 121 11.00 3.59 -18.76
C ASN A 121 9.78 3.98 -17.93
N ILE A 122 9.12 3.06 -17.22
CA ILE A 122 8.06 3.43 -16.27
C ILE A 122 8.74 3.68 -14.94
N LYS A 123 8.90 4.94 -14.60
CA LYS A 123 9.59 5.41 -13.39
C LYS A 123 8.96 4.97 -12.06
N SER A 124 7.80 4.31 -12.08
CA SER A 124 7.16 3.81 -10.86
C SER A 124 6.05 2.82 -11.16
N ASN A 125 6.23 1.58 -10.71
CA ASN A 125 5.18 0.60 -10.58
C ASN A 125 4.61 0.71 -9.18
N PHE A 126 3.32 0.98 -9.04
CA PHE A 126 2.65 1.11 -7.76
C PHE A 126 1.69 -0.05 -7.51
N LEU A 127 1.67 -0.51 -6.27
CA LEU A 127 0.62 -1.34 -5.72
C LEU A 127 -0.03 -0.58 -4.56
N PHE A 128 -1.32 -0.31 -4.68
CA PHE A 128 -2.11 0.36 -3.65
C PHE A 128 -3.07 -0.63 -3.02
N ILE A 129 -2.95 -0.82 -1.71
CA ILE A 129 -3.78 -1.71 -0.91
C ILE A 129 -4.58 -0.87 0.08
N HIS A 130 -5.88 -1.13 0.15
CA HIS A 130 -6.76 -0.57 1.16
C HIS A 130 -7.16 -1.67 2.14
N VAL A 131 -6.90 -1.44 3.41
CA VAL A 131 -7.32 -2.30 4.51
C VAL A 131 -8.55 -1.67 5.16
N LYS A 132 -9.66 -2.39 5.09
CA LYS A 132 -10.95 -2.01 5.66
C LYS A 132 -11.26 -2.85 6.90
N ALA A 133 -12.33 -2.52 7.62
CA ALA A 133 -12.80 -3.30 8.76
C ALA A 133 -13.00 -4.80 8.42
N ASN A 134 -13.51 -5.07 7.22
CA ASN A 134 -13.95 -6.39 6.76
C ASN A 134 -13.16 -6.96 5.57
N GLY A 135 -12.00 -6.41 5.24
CA GLY A 135 -11.23 -6.99 4.14
C GLY A 135 -10.14 -6.08 3.59
N ILE A 136 -9.40 -6.64 2.63
CA ILE A 136 -8.42 -5.91 1.83
C ILE A 136 -8.87 -5.82 0.38
N GLU A 137 -8.49 -4.74 -0.29
CA GLU A 137 -8.72 -4.55 -1.72
C GLU A 137 -7.56 -3.82 -2.38
N GLN A 138 -7.37 -4.07 -3.67
CA GLN A 138 -6.47 -3.27 -4.49
C GLN A 138 -7.18 -1.99 -4.95
N LEU A 139 -6.51 -0.86 -4.81
CA LEU A 139 -7.00 0.42 -5.34
C LEU A 139 -6.38 0.72 -6.70
N THR A 140 -7.14 1.40 -7.55
CA THR A 140 -6.59 2.09 -8.71
C THR A 140 -5.75 3.29 -8.28
N LYS A 141 -4.87 3.79 -9.17
CA LYS A 141 -4.08 4.99 -8.90
C LYS A 141 -4.95 6.19 -8.54
N THR A 142 -6.06 6.38 -9.24
CA THR A 142 -7.00 7.48 -8.98
C THR A 142 -7.60 7.38 -7.58
N GLN A 143 -8.06 6.20 -7.19
CA GLN A 143 -8.59 5.95 -5.84
C GLN A 143 -7.52 6.19 -4.75
N ALA A 144 -6.30 5.74 -4.99
CA ALA A 144 -5.18 5.96 -4.08
C ALA A 144 -4.83 7.44 -3.94
N MET A 145 -4.82 8.19 -5.04
CA MET A 145 -4.58 9.65 -5.01
C MET A 145 -5.67 10.38 -4.22
N ASP A 146 -6.93 9.99 -4.36
CA ASP A 146 -8.03 10.54 -3.55
C ASP A 146 -7.85 10.22 -2.05
N LYS A 147 -7.40 9.02 -1.70
CA LYS A 147 -7.06 8.65 -0.32
C LYS A 147 -5.93 9.53 0.25
N ILE A 148 -4.85 9.72 -0.51
CA ILE A 148 -3.73 10.58 -0.12
C ILE A 148 -4.21 12.02 0.11
N LEU A 149 -5.06 12.53 -0.79
CA LEU A 149 -5.63 13.86 -0.66
C LEU A 149 -6.47 13.98 0.62
N GLN A 150 -7.33 13.01 0.91
CA GLN A 150 -8.14 12.98 2.13
C GLN A 150 -7.27 12.97 3.39
N GLU A 151 -6.21 12.14 3.43
CA GLU A 151 -5.27 12.10 4.55
C GLU A 151 -4.55 13.43 4.77
N ASN A 152 -4.10 14.07 3.68
CA ASN A 152 -3.44 15.37 3.75
C ASN A 152 -4.38 16.48 4.25
N LEU A 153 -5.63 16.46 3.83
CA LEU A 153 -6.66 17.38 4.29
C LEU A 153 -7.00 17.16 5.77
N ALA A 154 -7.17 15.90 6.19
CA ALA A 154 -7.47 15.55 7.56
C ALA A 154 -6.39 16.03 8.54
N LYS A 155 -5.10 15.93 8.17
CA LYS A 155 -3.98 16.50 8.95
C LYS A 155 -4.06 18.00 9.15
N GLN A 156 -4.81 18.70 8.31
CA GLN A 156 -5.02 20.16 8.36
C GLN A 156 -6.42 20.54 8.87
N GLY A 157 -7.19 19.55 9.37
CA GLY A 157 -8.55 19.76 9.85
C GLY A 157 -9.56 20.09 8.74
N LYS A 158 -9.23 19.75 7.49
CA LYS A 158 -10.06 20.02 6.30
C LYS A 158 -10.64 18.74 5.71
N GLN A 159 -11.67 18.90 4.87
CA GLN A 159 -12.33 17.81 4.14
C GLN A 159 -12.40 18.12 2.65
N LEU A 160 -12.66 17.12 1.81
CA LEU A 160 -12.79 17.30 0.35
C LEU A 160 -13.84 18.34 -0.04
N LYS A 161 -14.94 18.44 0.72
CA LYS A 161 -16.01 19.43 0.50
C LYS A 161 -15.55 20.88 0.66
N ASP A 162 -14.42 21.11 1.35
CA ASP A 162 -13.86 22.44 1.59
C ASP A 162 -13.03 22.95 0.40
N LEU A 163 -12.86 22.13 -0.64
CA LEU A 163 -12.07 22.45 -1.84
C LEU A 163 -12.95 22.81 -3.02
N THR A 164 -12.52 23.82 -3.80
CA THR A 164 -13.06 24.01 -5.14
C THR A 164 -12.54 22.92 -6.09
N LYS A 165 -13.20 22.78 -7.25
CA LYS A 165 -12.78 21.83 -8.28
C LYS A 165 -11.34 22.07 -8.73
N GLU A 166 -10.98 23.35 -8.98
CA GLU A 166 -9.63 23.74 -9.40
C GLU A 166 -8.58 23.42 -8.33
N GLN A 167 -8.90 23.66 -7.05
CA GLN A 167 -8.02 23.34 -5.92
C GLN A 167 -7.77 21.84 -5.85
N ARG A 168 -8.83 21.03 -5.97
CA ARG A 168 -8.73 19.56 -5.97
C ARG A 168 -7.86 19.06 -7.12
N GLU A 169 -8.09 19.54 -8.35
CA GLU A 169 -7.29 19.14 -9.51
C GLU A 169 -5.81 19.51 -9.36
N LYS A 170 -5.52 20.71 -8.85
CA LYS A 170 -4.16 21.16 -8.57
C LYS A 170 -3.47 20.26 -7.56
N MET A 171 -4.14 19.91 -6.48
CA MET A 171 -3.61 19.05 -5.43
C MET A 171 -3.38 17.63 -5.95
N LEU A 172 -4.30 17.06 -6.72
CA LEU A 172 -4.12 15.74 -7.34
C LEU A 172 -2.92 15.71 -8.30
N LYS A 173 -2.69 16.76 -9.09
CA LYS A 173 -1.48 16.88 -9.92
C LYS A 173 -0.20 16.93 -9.09
N GLN A 174 -0.21 17.59 -7.94
CA GLN A 174 0.94 17.62 -7.03
C GLN A 174 1.20 16.24 -6.42
N ILE A 175 0.15 15.52 -6.02
CA ILE A 175 0.25 14.15 -5.51
C ILE A 175 0.82 13.21 -6.59
N ASP A 176 0.33 13.28 -7.83
CA ASP A 176 0.85 12.48 -8.95
C ASP A 176 2.35 12.74 -9.19
N LYS A 177 2.76 14.01 -9.17
CA LYS A 177 4.17 14.38 -9.29
C LYS A 177 5.00 13.83 -8.12
N ALA A 178 4.51 13.94 -6.89
CA ALA A 178 5.19 13.44 -5.71
C ALA A 178 5.35 11.91 -5.75
N LEU A 179 4.33 11.16 -6.13
CA LEU A 179 4.39 9.71 -6.31
C LEU A 179 5.45 9.30 -7.33
N LYS A 180 5.65 10.06 -8.40
CA LYS A 180 6.67 9.78 -9.43
C LYS A 180 8.09 10.12 -9.01
N SER A 181 8.28 11.10 -8.13
CA SER A 181 9.59 11.63 -7.76
C SER A 181 10.17 11.01 -6.49
N ASN A 182 9.33 10.50 -5.60
CA ASN A 182 9.73 10.01 -4.28
C ASN A 182 9.60 8.50 -4.22
N ARG A 183 10.73 7.82 -4.03
CA ARG A 183 10.76 6.39 -3.81
C ARG A 183 10.82 6.12 -2.31
N PRO A 184 9.93 5.24 -1.79
CA PRO A 184 10.01 4.78 -0.41
C PRO A 184 11.29 3.97 -0.15
N ALA A 185 11.63 3.79 1.10
CA ALA A 185 12.80 3.02 1.49
C ALA A 185 12.68 1.55 1.09
N ASN A 186 13.80 0.96 0.63
CA ASN A 186 13.86 -0.47 0.33
C ASN A 186 13.78 -1.30 1.59
N LEU A 187 12.96 -2.36 1.53
CA LEU A 187 12.89 -3.35 2.58
C LEU A 187 13.93 -4.43 2.41
N LYS A 188 14.64 -4.72 3.47
CA LYS A 188 15.49 -5.89 3.56
C LYS A 188 14.64 -7.11 3.96
N ARG A 189 14.97 -8.27 3.39
CA ARG A 189 14.31 -9.55 3.67
C ARG A 189 14.24 -9.82 5.18
N GLY A 190 13.09 -10.23 5.68
CA GLY A 190 12.89 -10.65 7.07
C GLY A 190 12.73 -9.51 8.09
N ILE A 191 12.61 -8.26 7.67
CA ILE A 191 12.37 -7.14 8.58
C ILE A 191 10.86 -6.91 8.74
N PHE A 192 10.41 -6.91 9.98
CA PHE A 192 9.09 -6.38 10.34
C PHE A 192 9.10 -4.87 10.22
N ILE A 193 8.22 -4.32 9.38
CA ILE A 193 8.04 -2.89 9.29
C ILE A 193 6.97 -2.51 10.29
N GLN A 194 7.34 -1.62 11.18
CA GLN A 194 6.35 -0.87 11.94
C GLN A 194 6.08 0.42 11.18
N SER A 195 4.80 0.75 11.03
CA SER A 195 4.34 1.93 10.28
C SER A 195 4.92 3.25 10.78
N SER A 196 5.37 3.32 12.04
CA SER A 196 6.02 4.49 12.63
C SER A 196 7.42 4.79 12.07
N GLU A 197 8.07 3.85 11.38
CA GLU A 197 9.45 4.00 10.91
C GLU A 197 9.56 4.57 9.49
N ILE A 198 8.46 4.56 8.72
CA ILE A 198 8.44 5.03 7.34
C ILE A 198 7.44 6.17 7.20
N VAL A 199 7.87 7.36 7.60
CA VAL A 199 7.12 8.58 7.29
C VAL A 199 7.61 9.09 5.94
N ASP A 200 6.81 8.91 4.90
CA ASP A 200 7.06 9.52 3.61
C ASP A 200 6.72 11.02 3.68
N LYS A 201 7.74 11.84 3.99
CA LYS A 201 7.61 13.31 4.02
C LYS A 201 7.24 13.91 2.67
N ALA A 202 7.41 13.16 1.61
CA ALA A 202 7.34 13.65 0.25
C ALA A 202 5.93 13.70 -0.33
N THR A 203 4.98 12.95 0.24
CA THR A 203 3.58 12.99 -0.18
C THR A 203 2.76 14.06 0.56
N GLN A 204 3.37 14.84 1.45
CA GLN A 204 2.72 15.96 2.10
C GLN A 204 2.58 17.13 1.12
N VAL A 205 1.39 17.29 0.58
CA VAL A 205 1.03 18.43 -0.29
C VAL A 205 0.65 19.61 0.59
N LYS A 206 1.39 20.72 0.47
CA LYS A 206 1.01 21.97 1.14
C LYS A 206 -0.25 22.54 0.47
N LEU A 207 -1.28 22.79 1.26
CA LEU A 207 -2.43 23.57 0.82
C LEU A 207 -1.99 25.03 0.58
N PRO A 208 -2.52 25.69 -0.47
CA PRO A 208 -2.32 27.13 -0.60
C PRO A 208 -2.91 27.81 0.64
N THR A 209 -2.11 28.60 1.32
CA THR A 209 -2.56 29.49 2.39
C THR A 209 -3.63 30.41 1.82
N SER A 210 -4.85 30.37 2.36
CA SER A 210 -5.86 31.37 2.04
C SER A 210 -5.30 32.71 2.47
N ALA A 211 -5.13 33.63 1.51
CA ALA A 211 -4.82 35.00 1.82
C ALA A 211 -5.92 35.53 2.75
N SER A 212 -5.55 35.91 3.96
CA SER A 212 -6.45 36.58 4.88
C SER A 212 -7.00 37.84 4.19
N PRO A 213 -8.30 38.11 4.22
CA PRO A 213 -8.82 39.37 3.72
C PRO A 213 -8.16 40.52 4.50
N LYS A 214 -7.56 41.46 3.81
CA LYS A 214 -7.06 42.69 4.41
C LYS A 214 -8.25 43.41 5.09
N PRO A 215 -8.09 43.86 6.33
CA PRO A 215 -9.13 44.68 6.94
C PRO A 215 -9.28 45.97 6.10
N SER A 216 -10.50 46.24 5.66
CA SER A 216 -10.86 47.52 5.05
C SER A 216 -10.77 48.60 6.15
N VAL A 217 -9.82 49.50 6.03
CA VAL A 217 -9.74 50.72 6.80
C VAL A 217 -10.77 51.69 6.21
N ASN A 218 -11.80 51.98 6.99
CA ASN A 218 -12.61 53.22 6.89
C ASN A 218 -12.01 54.30 7.80
#